data_daeee0a9a7e509d13f9c4004530abc8d
#
_entry.id   daeee0a9a7e509d13f9c4004530abc8d
#
_cell.length_a   1.000
_cell.length_b   1.000
_cell.length_c   1.000
_cell.angle_alpha   90.00
_cell.angle_beta   90.00
_cell.angle_gamma   90.00
#
_symmetry.space_group_name_H-M   'P 1'
#
loop_
_entity.id
_entity.type
_entity.pdbx_description
1 polymer ?
#
loop_
_entity_poly.entity_id
_entity_poly.type
_entity_poly.pdbx_seq_one_letter_code
_entity_poly.pdbx_strand_id
1 'polypeptide(L)'
;MSQSFRAACLQLNSGSDLAVNLAAVKSRVSEAADNGAHLVLTPEYSLMMDGSGRVMRERALDPDGGATLVELQNLALVSKVWLLVGSLTLKTVEERIVNRSYLIAADGTVVATYDKIHMFDVTLPDGKVIRESSSYRSGERAVIAATPWGKLGMTICYDVRFPHLYRALAQQGAEFIAVPSSFQRQTGKVHWHTLLKARAIENAAYILAPAMCG
;
A
#
# COMPACT_ATOMS: atom_id res chain seq x y z
N MET A 1 5.89 -7.73 -27.29
CA MET A 1 6.93 -8.26 -26.38
C MET A 1 6.79 -7.51 -25.07
N SER A 2 6.50 -8.19 -23.95
CA SER A 2 6.45 -7.54 -22.64
C SER A 2 7.84 -7.05 -22.28
N GLN A 3 7.99 -5.75 -22.04
CA GLN A 3 9.23 -5.19 -21.53
C GLN A 3 9.46 -5.67 -20.10
N SER A 4 10.63 -6.25 -19.83
CA SER A 4 11.02 -6.57 -18.46
C SER A 4 11.25 -5.27 -17.68
N PHE A 5 10.86 -5.27 -16.39
CA PHE A 5 11.10 -4.14 -15.49
C PHE A 5 11.62 -4.62 -14.14
N ARG A 6 12.25 -3.73 -13.41
CA ARG A 6 12.71 -3.98 -12.05
C ARG A 6 11.77 -3.29 -11.07
N ALA A 7 11.13 -4.10 -10.21
CA ALA A 7 10.34 -3.61 -9.11
C ALA A 7 11.12 -3.69 -7.79
N ALA A 8 11.05 -2.65 -6.97
CA ALA A 8 11.61 -2.62 -5.62
C ALA A 8 10.49 -2.58 -4.58
N CYS A 9 10.39 -3.64 -3.79
CA CYS A 9 9.52 -3.67 -2.61
C CYS A 9 10.31 -3.17 -1.40
N LEU A 10 10.02 -1.96 -0.92
CA LEU A 10 10.69 -1.39 0.23
C LEU A 10 10.23 -2.05 1.52
N GLN A 11 11.15 -2.20 2.47
CA GLN A 11 10.86 -2.59 3.84
C GLN A 11 11.17 -1.41 4.75
N LEU A 12 10.19 -0.97 5.53
CA LEU A 12 10.26 0.20 6.40
C LEU A 12 9.87 -0.17 7.84
N ASN A 13 10.31 0.63 8.78
CA ASN A 13 9.86 0.60 10.18
C ASN A 13 9.36 1.99 10.55
N SER A 14 8.13 2.31 10.15
CA SER A 14 7.56 3.63 10.36
C SER A 14 6.99 3.77 11.77
N GLY A 15 7.25 4.91 12.38
CA GLY A 15 6.64 5.33 13.65
C GLY A 15 5.57 6.39 13.45
N SER A 16 5.30 7.15 14.51
CA SER A 16 4.27 8.19 14.53
C SER A 16 4.76 9.58 14.05
N ASP A 17 6.03 9.72 13.66
CA ASP A 17 6.60 10.98 13.18
C ASP A 17 6.63 11.02 11.65
N LEU A 18 5.77 11.86 11.07
CA LEU A 18 5.63 12.03 9.62
C LEU A 18 6.93 12.47 8.95
N ALA A 19 7.66 13.42 9.54
CA ALA A 19 8.85 14.00 8.91
C ALA A 19 10.00 12.97 8.86
N VAL A 20 10.19 12.21 9.94
CA VAL A 20 11.18 11.13 10.02
C VAL A 20 10.84 10.03 9.00
N ASN A 21 9.58 9.60 8.94
CA ASN A 21 9.16 8.56 8.02
C ASN A 21 9.28 9.01 6.55
N LEU A 22 8.89 10.25 6.25
CA LEU A 22 9.01 10.81 4.89
C LEU A 22 10.47 10.89 4.44
N ALA A 23 11.38 11.30 5.33
CA ALA A 23 12.81 11.30 5.05
C ALA A 23 13.34 9.90 4.75
N ALA A 24 12.90 8.89 5.53
CA ALA A 24 13.26 7.50 5.30
C ALA A 24 12.71 6.98 3.95
N VAL A 25 11.46 7.28 3.62
CA VAL A 25 10.87 6.93 2.31
C VAL A 25 11.65 7.55 1.17
N LYS A 26 11.95 8.86 1.24
CA LYS A 26 12.74 9.57 0.23
C LYS A 26 14.09 8.90 0.00
N SER A 27 14.83 8.61 1.08
CA SER A 27 16.13 7.96 1.01
C SER A 27 16.05 6.58 0.33
N ARG A 28 15.08 5.74 0.73
CA ARG A 28 14.93 4.38 0.18
C ARG A 28 14.42 4.37 -1.25
N VAL A 29 13.56 5.31 -1.64
CA VAL A 29 13.11 5.45 -3.04
C VAL A 29 14.29 5.88 -3.93
N SER A 30 15.10 6.85 -3.50
CA SER A 30 16.30 7.26 -4.25
C SER A 30 17.30 6.10 -4.38
N GLU A 31 17.58 5.38 -3.29
CA GLU A 31 18.45 4.19 -3.32
C GLU A 31 17.93 3.13 -4.31
N ALA A 32 16.62 2.86 -4.33
CA ALA A 32 16.03 1.92 -5.27
C ALA A 32 16.16 2.41 -6.74
N ALA A 33 15.95 3.70 -6.98
CA ALA A 33 16.13 4.32 -8.30
C ALA A 33 17.57 4.21 -8.79
N ASP A 34 18.55 4.53 -7.93
CA ASP A 34 19.98 4.42 -8.24
C ASP A 34 20.39 2.97 -8.55
N ASN A 35 19.69 1.99 -7.97
CA ASN A 35 19.85 0.57 -8.29
C ASN A 35 19.01 0.12 -9.49
N GLY A 36 18.45 1.06 -10.27
CA GLY A 36 17.77 0.81 -11.53
C GLY A 36 16.34 0.28 -11.38
N ALA A 37 15.67 0.56 -10.28
CA ALA A 37 14.25 0.25 -10.16
C ALA A 37 13.41 1.15 -11.09
N HIS A 38 12.40 0.57 -11.73
CA HIS A 38 11.43 1.27 -12.56
C HIS A 38 10.13 1.53 -11.81
N LEU A 39 9.75 0.60 -10.91
CA LEU A 39 8.60 0.70 -10.02
C LEU A 39 9.08 0.46 -8.59
N VAL A 40 8.78 1.41 -7.69
CA VAL A 40 9.07 1.31 -6.26
C VAL A 40 7.76 1.24 -5.50
N LEU A 41 7.67 0.32 -4.54
CA LEU A 41 6.48 0.15 -3.72
C LEU A 41 6.86 0.30 -2.24
N THR A 42 6.10 1.13 -1.52
CA THR A 42 6.25 1.30 -0.07
C THR A 42 5.22 0.46 0.69
N PRO A 43 5.46 0.07 1.95
CA PRO A 43 4.49 -0.65 2.77
C PRO A 43 3.22 0.14 3.11
N GLU A 44 2.21 -0.53 3.65
CA GLU A 44 1.05 0.11 4.28
C GLU A 44 1.51 1.02 5.44
N TYR A 45 0.87 2.20 5.58
CA TYR A 45 1.20 3.18 6.62
C TYR A 45 2.65 3.70 6.59
N SER A 46 3.25 3.80 5.41
CA SER A 46 4.68 4.17 5.24
C SER A 46 5.07 5.47 5.91
N LEU A 47 4.15 6.43 6.01
CA LEU A 47 4.45 7.76 6.53
C LEU A 47 3.98 7.98 7.96
N MET A 48 3.10 7.13 8.47
CA MET A 48 2.66 7.22 9.85
C MET A 48 2.05 5.90 10.31
N MET A 49 2.58 5.34 11.38
CA MET A 49 2.06 4.14 12.02
C MET A 49 1.96 4.37 13.53
N ASP A 50 0.75 4.18 14.08
CA ASP A 50 0.48 4.20 15.51
C ASP A 50 -0.53 3.10 15.87
N GLY A 51 -0.36 2.50 17.05
CA GLY A 51 -1.27 1.45 17.53
C GLY A 51 -2.64 1.96 17.98
N SER A 52 -2.85 3.27 18.03
CA SER A 52 -4.08 3.92 18.48
C SER A 52 -4.86 4.52 17.30
N GLY A 53 -6.06 4.00 17.05
CA GLY A 53 -6.97 4.57 16.05
C GLY A 53 -7.31 6.05 16.31
N ARG A 54 -7.26 6.51 17.56
CA ARG A 54 -7.44 7.92 17.91
C ARG A 54 -6.27 8.75 17.36
N VAL A 55 -5.03 8.36 17.63
CA VAL A 55 -3.83 9.05 17.12
C VAL A 55 -3.80 9.05 15.60
N MET A 56 -4.17 7.93 14.97
CA MET A 56 -4.26 7.84 13.50
C MET A 56 -5.26 8.84 12.94
N ARG A 57 -6.42 9.06 13.58
CA ARG A 57 -7.40 10.08 13.16
C ARG A 57 -6.89 11.50 13.37
N GLU A 58 -6.32 11.80 14.54
CA GLU A 58 -5.80 13.13 14.87
C GLU A 58 -4.69 13.58 13.90
N ARG A 59 -3.86 12.63 13.45
CA ARG A 59 -2.71 12.88 12.57
C ARG A 59 -2.97 12.57 11.10
N ALA A 60 -4.17 12.17 10.73
CA ALA A 60 -4.54 11.91 9.35
C ALA A 60 -4.31 13.17 8.50
N LEU A 61 -3.79 12.96 7.30
CA LEU A 61 -3.57 14.04 6.32
C LEU A 61 -4.92 14.58 5.82
N ASP A 62 -4.88 15.73 5.17
CA ASP A 62 -6.06 16.29 4.52
C ASP A 62 -6.60 15.36 3.42
N PRO A 63 -7.86 15.50 3.02
CA PRO A 63 -8.52 14.54 2.11
C PRO A 63 -7.85 14.35 0.76
N ASP A 64 -7.14 15.36 0.28
CA ASP A 64 -6.36 15.36 -0.97
C ASP A 64 -4.90 14.93 -0.78
N GLY A 65 -4.46 14.65 0.47
CA GLY A 65 -3.09 14.32 0.81
C GLY A 65 -2.18 15.52 1.03
N GLY A 66 -2.64 16.74 0.70
CA GLY A 66 -1.97 18.01 0.96
C GLY A 66 -0.52 18.07 0.48
N ALA A 67 0.31 18.83 1.18
CA ALA A 67 1.74 18.97 0.88
C ALA A 67 2.50 17.63 0.83
N THR A 68 2.08 16.66 1.63
CA THR A 68 2.72 15.34 1.68
C THR A 68 2.60 14.59 0.35
N LEU A 69 1.41 14.62 -0.27
CA LEU A 69 1.22 13.98 -1.58
C LEU A 69 2.07 14.70 -2.66
N VAL A 70 2.11 16.03 -2.63
CA VAL A 70 2.96 16.82 -3.56
C VAL A 70 4.44 16.44 -3.41
N GLU A 71 4.94 16.23 -2.20
CA GLU A 71 6.31 15.77 -1.99
C GLU A 71 6.58 14.37 -2.56
N LEU A 72 5.61 13.46 -2.46
CA LEU A 72 5.72 12.11 -3.05
C LEU A 72 5.64 12.14 -4.59
N GLN A 73 4.83 13.03 -5.17
CA GLN A 73 4.79 13.28 -6.62
C GLN A 73 6.13 13.82 -7.12
N ASN A 74 6.70 14.81 -6.42
CA ASN A 74 8.02 15.34 -6.72
C ASN A 74 9.12 14.28 -6.58
N LEU A 75 9.02 13.40 -5.57
CA LEU A 75 9.97 12.29 -5.39
C LEU A 75 9.93 11.34 -6.59
N ALA A 76 8.74 10.94 -7.05
CA ALA A 76 8.59 10.07 -8.24
C ALA A 76 9.19 10.74 -9.49
N LEU A 77 8.90 12.04 -9.68
CA LEU A 77 9.41 12.84 -10.82
C LEU A 77 10.95 12.94 -10.82
N VAL A 78 11.53 13.32 -9.67
CA VAL A 78 13.00 13.52 -9.57
C VAL A 78 13.74 12.19 -9.66
N SER A 79 13.21 11.13 -9.04
CA SER A 79 13.80 9.79 -9.11
C SER A 79 13.51 9.06 -10.43
N LYS A 80 12.61 9.58 -11.26
CA LYS A 80 12.18 9.00 -12.55
C LYS A 80 11.65 7.56 -12.40
N VAL A 81 10.94 7.28 -11.30
CA VAL A 81 10.35 5.97 -11.02
C VAL A 81 8.84 6.07 -10.90
N TRP A 82 8.15 5.01 -11.24
CA TRP A 82 6.77 4.81 -10.79
C TRP A 82 6.80 4.51 -9.29
N LEU A 83 5.94 5.16 -8.52
CA LEU A 83 5.89 5.02 -7.07
C LEU A 83 4.49 4.58 -6.63
N LEU A 84 4.40 3.38 -6.06
CA LEU A 84 3.20 2.98 -5.33
C LEU A 84 3.40 3.32 -3.85
N VAL A 85 2.70 4.36 -3.39
CA VAL A 85 2.61 4.69 -1.97
C VAL A 85 1.64 3.71 -1.33
N GLY A 86 2.18 2.83 -0.48
CA GLY A 86 1.48 1.65 0.04
C GLY A 86 0.28 1.98 0.88
N SER A 87 0.33 3.06 1.71
CA SER A 87 -0.82 3.89 1.97
C SER A 87 -0.53 5.15 2.78
N LEU A 88 -1.45 6.08 2.62
CA LEU A 88 -1.63 7.25 3.47
C LEU A 88 -2.94 7.11 4.25
N THR A 89 -2.96 7.66 5.46
CA THR A 89 -4.18 7.83 6.25
C THR A 89 -4.71 9.24 6.00
N LEU A 90 -5.92 9.33 5.44
CA LEU A 90 -6.53 10.61 5.06
C LEU A 90 -7.83 10.84 5.82
N LYS A 91 -8.09 12.09 6.14
CA LYS A 91 -9.40 12.55 6.63
C LYS A 91 -10.46 12.36 5.55
N THR A 92 -11.69 12.25 5.95
CA THR A 92 -12.87 12.32 5.07
C THR A 92 -13.79 13.44 5.54
N VAL A 93 -14.82 13.72 4.78
CA VAL A 93 -15.89 14.67 5.20
C VAL A 93 -16.70 14.13 6.39
N GLU A 94 -16.61 12.83 6.65
CA GLU A 94 -17.16 12.14 7.82
C GLU A 94 -16.12 12.13 8.95
N GLU A 95 -16.49 11.68 10.15
CA GLU A 95 -15.54 11.52 11.27
C GLU A 95 -14.53 10.38 11.10
N ARG A 96 -14.75 9.48 10.13
CA ARG A 96 -13.84 8.35 9.83
C ARG A 96 -12.76 8.78 8.85
N ILE A 97 -11.64 8.05 8.89
CA ILE A 97 -10.51 8.21 7.97
C ILE A 97 -10.51 7.09 6.91
N VAL A 98 -9.70 7.24 5.87
CA VAL A 98 -9.47 6.18 4.86
C VAL A 98 -8.01 5.78 4.82
N ASN A 99 -7.77 4.53 4.48
CA ASN A 99 -6.45 3.95 4.21
C ASN A 99 -6.29 3.86 2.68
N ARG A 100 -5.57 4.84 2.08
CA ARG A 100 -5.51 5.03 0.62
C ARG A 100 -4.11 4.81 0.07
N SER A 101 -4.01 3.93 -0.93
CA SER A 101 -2.82 3.81 -1.78
C SER A 101 -2.91 4.76 -2.97
N TYR A 102 -1.74 5.24 -3.41
CA TYR A 102 -1.57 6.05 -4.61
C TYR A 102 -0.58 5.39 -5.55
N LEU A 103 -0.92 5.29 -6.81
CA LEU A 103 0.04 4.99 -7.86
C LEU A 103 0.41 6.28 -8.58
N ILE A 104 1.67 6.65 -8.51
CA ILE A 104 2.24 7.87 -9.09
C ILE A 104 3.17 7.47 -10.23
N ALA A 105 2.99 8.03 -11.41
CA ALA A 105 3.86 7.81 -12.56
C ALA A 105 5.21 8.55 -12.41
N ALA A 106 6.18 8.20 -13.25
CA ALA A 106 7.51 8.80 -13.24
C ALA A 106 7.54 10.30 -13.59
N ASP A 107 6.46 10.84 -14.10
CA ASP A 107 6.27 12.28 -14.34
C ASP A 107 5.61 13.01 -13.16
N GLY A 108 5.37 12.33 -12.05
CA GLY A 108 4.71 12.86 -10.85
C GLY A 108 3.18 12.83 -10.91
N THR A 109 2.57 12.34 -11.98
CA THR A 109 1.10 12.29 -12.10
C THR A 109 0.52 11.16 -11.26
N VAL A 110 -0.55 11.43 -10.50
CA VAL A 110 -1.33 10.38 -9.83
C VAL A 110 -2.17 9.65 -10.88
N VAL A 111 -1.84 8.39 -11.12
CA VAL A 111 -2.52 7.54 -12.13
C VAL A 111 -3.74 6.85 -11.56
N ALA A 112 -3.66 6.38 -10.34
CA ALA A 112 -4.76 5.68 -9.67
C ALA A 112 -4.68 5.82 -8.15
N THR A 113 -5.83 5.67 -7.51
CA THR A 113 -5.96 5.59 -6.04
C THR A 113 -6.83 4.40 -5.68
N TYR A 114 -6.52 3.78 -4.54
CA TYR A 114 -7.28 2.66 -4.00
C TYR A 114 -7.50 2.84 -2.50
N ASP A 115 -8.73 2.83 -2.07
CA ASP A 115 -9.10 2.78 -0.65
C ASP A 115 -9.26 1.32 -0.22
N LYS A 116 -8.59 0.94 0.87
CA LYS A 116 -8.68 -0.41 1.44
C LYS A 116 -10.13 -0.82 1.63
N ILE A 117 -10.49 -1.99 1.12
CA ILE A 117 -11.86 -2.50 1.19
C ILE A 117 -12.10 -3.27 2.50
N HIS A 118 -11.20 -4.18 2.84
CA HIS A 118 -11.41 -5.08 3.97
C HIS A 118 -10.68 -4.59 5.22
N MET A 119 -11.47 -4.22 6.23
CA MET A 119 -10.95 -3.71 7.50
C MET A 119 -10.48 -4.85 8.40
N PHE A 120 -9.37 -4.62 9.12
CA PHE A 120 -8.79 -5.60 10.03
C PHE A 120 -9.56 -5.64 11.36
N ASP A 121 -10.70 -6.33 11.33
CA ASP A 121 -11.55 -6.56 12.50
C ASP A 121 -11.37 -8.00 12.99
N VAL A 122 -10.58 -8.17 14.04
CA VAL A 122 -10.18 -9.50 14.53
C VAL A 122 -10.11 -9.54 16.05
N THR A 123 -10.23 -10.75 16.59
CA THR A 123 -9.80 -11.07 17.95
C THR A 123 -8.54 -11.90 17.87
N LEU A 124 -7.44 -11.39 18.43
CA LEU A 124 -6.16 -12.09 18.45
C LEU A 124 -6.17 -13.25 19.45
N PRO A 125 -5.23 -14.21 19.35
CA PRO A 125 -5.15 -15.34 20.27
C PRO A 125 -5.00 -14.98 21.74
N ASP A 126 -4.42 -13.82 22.04
CA ASP A 126 -4.28 -13.27 23.40
C ASP A 126 -5.54 -12.56 23.92
N GLY A 127 -6.64 -12.61 23.15
CA GLY A 127 -7.92 -11.98 23.47
C GLY A 127 -8.01 -10.49 23.09
N LYS A 128 -6.95 -9.88 22.59
CA LYS A 128 -6.97 -8.48 22.14
C LYS A 128 -7.90 -8.33 20.94
N VAL A 129 -8.87 -7.43 21.04
CA VAL A 129 -9.80 -7.09 19.97
C VAL A 129 -9.28 -5.88 19.21
N ILE A 130 -9.13 -6.02 17.89
CA ILE A 130 -8.83 -4.93 16.96
C ILE A 130 -10.07 -4.70 16.11
N ARG A 131 -10.46 -3.44 15.96
CA ARG A 131 -11.60 -2.98 15.15
C ARG A 131 -11.18 -1.80 14.29
N GLU A 132 -10.53 -2.09 13.15
CA GLU A 132 -10.10 -1.06 12.20
C GLU A 132 -11.31 -0.28 11.67
N SER A 133 -12.44 -0.98 11.43
CA SER A 133 -13.70 -0.37 10.97
C SER A 133 -14.28 0.69 11.91
N SER A 134 -13.90 0.70 13.20
CA SER A 134 -14.31 1.75 14.13
C SER A 134 -13.72 3.13 13.81
N SER A 135 -12.61 3.16 13.10
CA SER A 135 -11.89 4.39 12.75
C SER A 135 -11.86 4.64 11.24
N TYR A 136 -11.80 3.58 10.44
CA TYR A 136 -11.64 3.65 9.00
C TYR A 136 -12.95 3.37 8.26
N ARG A 137 -13.15 4.10 7.16
CA ARG A 137 -14.18 3.81 6.17
C ARG A 137 -13.60 2.86 5.12
N SER A 138 -14.36 1.83 4.77
CA SER A 138 -14.03 0.91 3.68
C SER A 138 -14.10 1.58 2.34
N GLY A 139 -13.20 1.17 1.42
CA GLY A 139 -13.35 1.40 0.00
C GLY A 139 -14.47 0.54 -0.60
N GLU A 140 -14.88 0.87 -1.83
CA GLU A 140 -16.05 0.25 -2.47
C GLU A 140 -15.71 -0.41 -3.81
N ARG A 141 -14.50 -0.21 -4.35
CA ARG A 141 -14.16 -0.63 -5.71
C ARG A 141 -12.82 -1.33 -5.79
N ALA A 142 -12.75 -2.43 -6.54
CA ALA A 142 -11.50 -2.99 -7.03
C ALA A 142 -10.89 -2.03 -8.06
N VAL A 143 -9.58 -1.79 -7.96
CA VAL A 143 -8.88 -0.83 -8.81
C VAL A 143 -7.75 -1.51 -9.57
N ILE A 144 -7.73 -1.29 -10.88
CA ILE A 144 -6.66 -1.65 -11.78
C ILE A 144 -6.11 -0.38 -12.43
N ALA A 145 -4.80 -0.28 -12.52
CA ALA A 145 -4.11 0.79 -13.21
C ALA A 145 -3.28 0.26 -14.37
N ALA A 146 -3.31 0.95 -15.51
CA ALA A 146 -2.39 0.69 -16.60
C ALA A 146 -1.00 1.25 -16.26
N THR A 147 0.02 0.46 -16.51
CA THR A 147 1.43 0.85 -16.39
C THR A 147 2.17 0.53 -17.70
N PRO A 148 3.38 1.01 -17.92
CA PRO A 148 4.16 0.67 -19.13
C PRO A 148 4.44 -0.84 -19.29
N TRP A 149 4.31 -1.62 -18.22
CA TRP A 149 4.68 -3.05 -18.19
C TRP A 149 3.47 -3.99 -18.10
N GLY A 150 2.26 -3.47 -18.04
CA GLY A 150 1.03 -4.23 -17.88
C GLY A 150 0.09 -3.63 -16.85
N LYS A 151 -0.96 -4.34 -16.51
CA LYS A 151 -1.99 -3.88 -15.57
C LYS A 151 -1.65 -4.26 -14.13
N LEU A 152 -1.61 -3.27 -13.25
CA LEU A 152 -1.41 -3.41 -11.81
C LEU A 152 -2.75 -3.42 -11.08
N GLY A 153 -3.06 -4.50 -10.37
CA GLY A 153 -4.13 -4.54 -9.38
C GLY A 153 -3.69 -3.94 -8.04
N MET A 154 -4.52 -3.13 -7.41
CA MET A 154 -4.22 -2.49 -6.15
C MET A 154 -4.99 -3.14 -5.00
N THR A 155 -4.29 -3.54 -3.94
CA THR A 155 -4.86 -4.03 -2.67
C THR A 155 -4.05 -3.49 -1.50
N ILE A 156 -4.55 -3.63 -0.26
CA ILE A 156 -3.82 -3.26 0.96
C ILE A 156 -3.99 -4.36 2.02
N CYS A 157 -2.90 -4.94 2.45
CA CYS A 157 -2.71 -5.75 3.65
C CYS A 157 -3.78 -6.83 3.87
N TYR A 158 -4.79 -6.55 4.70
CA TYR A 158 -5.83 -7.51 5.07
C TYR A 158 -6.66 -8.01 3.88
N ASP A 159 -6.72 -7.23 2.80
CA ASP A 159 -7.32 -7.64 1.52
C ASP A 159 -6.79 -8.99 1.02
N VAL A 160 -5.54 -9.35 1.37
CA VAL A 160 -4.94 -10.63 0.97
C VAL A 160 -5.73 -11.85 1.44
N ARG A 161 -6.56 -11.72 2.46
CA ARG A 161 -7.42 -12.81 2.96
C ARG A 161 -8.68 -13.03 2.14
N PHE A 162 -8.99 -12.13 1.21
CA PHE A 162 -10.25 -12.14 0.45
C PHE A 162 -10.01 -12.50 -1.01
N PRO A 163 -10.08 -13.80 -1.38
CA PRO A 163 -9.75 -14.29 -2.72
C PRO A 163 -10.61 -13.67 -3.82
N HIS A 164 -11.86 -13.30 -3.51
CA HIS A 164 -12.77 -12.71 -4.50
C HIS A 164 -12.27 -11.38 -5.06
N LEU A 165 -11.62 -10.52 -4.24
CA LEU A 165 -11.01 -9.30 -4.72
C LEU A 165 -9.89 -9.59 -5.73
N TYR A 166 -9.01 -10.55 -5.42
CA TYR A 166 -7.91 -10.95 -6.29
C TYR A 166 -8.42 -11.56 -7.60
N ARG A 167 -9.46 -12.41 -7.52
CA ARG A 167 -10.12 -12.97 -8.70
C ARG A 167 -10.73 -11.86 -9.57
N ALA A 168 -11.40 -10.87 -8.98
CA ALA A 168 -11.97 -9.75 -9.71
C ALA A 168 -10.88 -8.91 -10.43
N LEU A 169 -9.74 -8.67 -9.77
CA LEU A 169 -8.60 -7.97 -10.38
C LEU A 169 -8.02 -8.78 -11.55
N ALA A 170 -7.80 -10.09 -11.37
CA ALA A 170 -7.28 -10.97 -12.42
C ALA A 170 -8.22 -11.04 -13.63
N GLN A 171 -9.54 -11.16 -13.41
CA GLN A 171 -10.55 -11.16 -14.49
C GLN A 171 -10.59 -9.85 -15.28
N GLN A 172 -10.23 -8.73 -14.65
CA GLN A 172 -10.05 -7.44 -15.33
C GLN A 172 -8.69 -7.31 -16.03
N GLY A 173 -7.83 -8.33 -15.92
CA GLY A 173 -6.56 -8.45 -16.60
C GLY A 173 -5.36 -7.94 -15.80
N ALA A 174 -5.40 -7.93 -14.46
CA ALA A 174 -4.22 -7.63 -13.66
C ALA A 174 -3.15 -8.70 -13.88
N GLU A 175 -1.96 -8.28 -14.31
CA GLU A 175 -0.80 -9.14 -14.54
C GLU A 175 0.09 -9.21 -13.28
N PHE A 176 0.07 -8.15 -12.49
CA PHE A 176 0.69 -8.07 -11.17
C PHE A 176 -0.21 -7.35 -10.19
N ILE A 177 -0.11 -7.70 -8.91
CA ILE A 177 -0.97 -7.17 -7.85
C ILE A 177 -0.09 -6.71 -6.69
N ALA A 178 -0.27 -5.45 -6.28
CA ALA A 178 0.41 -4.87 -5.13
C ALA A 178 -0.32 -5.22 -3.83
N VAL A 179 0.46 -5.58 -2.81
CA VAL A 179 -0.04 -5.94 -1.47
C VAL A 179 0.81 -5.23 -0.39
N PRO A 180 0.84 -3.90 -0.37
CA PRO A 180 1.52 -3.18 0.70
C PRO A 180 0.90 -3.54 2.06
N SER A 181 1.75 -3.77 3.07
CA SER A 181 1.27 -4.35 4.32
C SER A 181 2.02 -3.86 5.56
N SER A 182 1.24 -3.75 6.66
CA SER A 182 1.72 -3.71 8.03
C SER A 182 1.13 -4.94 8.77
N PHE A 183 1.66 -6.11 8.46
CA PHE A 183 1.04 -7.39 8.82
C PHE A 183 1.40 -7.78 10.26
N GLN A 184 0.41 -8.19 11.04
CA GLN A 184 0.62 -8.65 12.42
C GLN A 184 1.59 -9.82 12.48
N ARG A 185 2.63 -9.73 13.32
CA ARG A 185 3.71 -10.73 13.43
C ARG A 185 3.19 -12.13 13.74
N GLN A 186 2.23 -12.27 14.66
CA GLN A 186 1.69 -13.57 15.07
C GLN A 186 1.04 -14.32 13.91
N THR A 187 0.14 -13.63 13.20
CA THR A 187 -0.55 -14.22 12.04
C THR A 187 0.33 -14.24 10.80
N GLY A 188 1.26 -13.31 10.67
CA GLY A 188 2.19 -13.20 9.55
C GLY A 188 3.11 -14.42 9.43
N LYS A 189 3.66 -14.90 10.55
CA LYS A 189 4.54 -16.08 10.57
C LYS A 189 3.90 -17.32 9.91
N VAL A 190 2.58 -17.46 10.06
CA VAL A 190 1.85 -18.63 9.58
C VAL A 190 1.20 -18.40 8.21
N HIS A 191 0.69 -17.19 7.97
CA HIS A 191 -0.21 -16.92 6.85
C HIS A 191 0.41 -16.12 5.71
N TRP A 192 1.38 -15.23 5.97
CA TRP A 192 1.86 -14.25 4.99
C TRP A 192 2.30 -14.89 3.68
N HIS A 193 3.33 -15.71 3.71
CA HIS A 193 3.86 -16.33 2.50
C HIS A 193 2.87 -17.29 1.84
N THR A 194 2.09 -18.01 2.64
CA THR A 194 1.08 -18.95 2.12
C THR A 194 -0.01 -18.22 1.34
N LEU A 195 -0.54 -17.13 1.89
CA LEU A 195 -1.56 -16.33 1.23
C LEU A 195 -1.04 -15.67 -0.04
N LEU A 196 0.14 -15.03 0.00
CA LEU A 196 0.72 -14.40 -1.18
C LEU A 196 0.95 -15.40 -2.32
N LYS A 197 1.49 -16.59 -2.01
CA LYS A 197 1.67 -17.66 -2.99
C LYS A 197 0.33 -18.14 -3.57
N ALA A 198 -0.69 -18.32 -2.71
CA ALA A 198 -2.02 -18.70 -3.16
C ALA A 198 -2.58 -17.68 -4.15
N ARG A 199 -2.52 -16.37 -3.80
CA ARG A 199 -2.99 -15.28 -4.68
C ARG A 199 -2.26 -15.25 -6.02
N ALA A 200 -0.95 -15.50 -6.02
CA ALA A 200 -0.18 -15.56 -7.25
C ALA A 200 -0.62 -16.75 -8.14
N ILE A 201 -0.69 -17.94 -7.56
CA ILE A 201 -0.94 -19.20 -8.28
C ILE A 201 -2.37 -19.23 -8.84
N GLU A 202 -3.38 -18.98 -8.00
CA GLU A 202 -4.79 -19.09 -8.38
C GLU A 202 -5.24 -18.03 -9.41
N ASN A 203 -4.49 -16.93 -9.54
CA ASN A 203 -4.81 -15.81 -10.43
C ASN A 203 -3.81 -15.67 -11.58
N ALA A 204 -2.78 -16.52 -11.67
CA ALA A 204 -1.70 -16.43 -12.65
C ALA A 204 -1.08 -15.02 -12.74
N ALA A 205 -0.87 -14.38 -11.59
CA ALA A 205 -0.38 -13.02 -11.48
C ALA A 205 0.87 -12.95 -10.60
N TYR A 206 1.73 -11.96 -10.85
CA TYR A 206 2.84 -11.66 -9.94
C TYR A 206 2.33 -10.87 -8.74
N ILE A 207 2.86 -11.18 -7.54
CA ILE A 207 2.54 -10.45 -6.31
C ILE A 207 3.73 -9.60 -5.88
N LEU A 208 3.50 -8.31 -5.70
CA LEU A 208 4.47 -7.34 -5.21
C LEU A 208 4.04 -6.91 -3.80
N ALA A 209 4.76 -7.37 -2.77
CA ALA A 209 4.29 -7.26 -1.39
C ALA A 209 5.32 -6.57 -0.47
N PRO A 210 5.46 -5.23 -0.55
CA PRO A 210 6.26 -4.48 0.40
C PRO A 210 5.63 -4.54 1.80
N ALA A 211 6.43 -4.79 2.84
CA ALA A 211 5.92 -4.95 4.18
C ALA A 211 6.74 -4.18 5.22
N MET A 212 6.07 -3.76 6.30
CA MET A 212 6.75 -3.22 7.48
C MET A 212 7.62 -4.29 8.15
N CYS A 213 8.71 -3.86 8.79
CA CYS A 213 9.50 -4.62 9.75
C CYS A 213 9.40 -3.97 11.14
N GLY A 214 9.76 -4.73 12.19
CA GLY A 214 9.73 -4.28 13.58
C GLY A 214 8.89 -5.16 14.48
#